data_0703dcb79ba1b6008ab5820d593ed5eb
#
_entry.id   0703dcb79ba1b6008ab5820d593ed5eb
#
_cell.length_a   1.000
_cell.length_b   1.000
_cell.length_c   1.000
_cell.angle_alpha   90.00
_cell.angle_beta   90.00
_cell.angle_gamma   90.00
#
_symmetry.space_group_name_H-M   'P 1'
#
loop_
_entity.id
_entity.type
_entity.pdbx_description
1 polymer ?
#
loop_
_entity_poly.entity_id
_entity_poly.type
_entity_poly.pdbx_seq_one_letter_code
_entity_poly.pdbx_strand_id
1 'polypeptide(L)'
;MYHSVLKIGNKMDLVCFDMEGTLTPEIWEQVAVDSGLEELNKTTRDIPSYSDLMDYRLEVMAKHNIKLADVMTAATKLDLLDGALDFLNEVRKNFQIVILSDTFHEIASPLMEKMGHPLLLCHTLTVDAEDNITGYKLRDKKAKRQAILGFQSMGYRCLAAGDSFNDLQMFEVADKGFFINAPQSISSSMPNIPSFNNYPDLFVALNEASS
;
A
#
# COMPACT_ATOMS: atom_id res chain seq x y z
N MET A 1 40.08 10.78 -27.60
CA MET A 1 39.75 11.12 -26.21
C MET A 1 38.29 11.56 -26.19
N TYR A 2 37.36 10.66 -25.94
CA TYR A 2 35.94 11.00 -25.74
C TYR A 2 35.71 11.17 -24.27
N HIS A 3 35.69 12.40 -23.80
CA HIS A 3 35.10 12.71 -22.47
C HIS A 3 33.60 12.71 -22.67
N SER A 4 32.95 11.58 -22.44
CA SER A 4 31.50 11.57 -22.15
C SER A 4 31.32 12.27 -20.83
N VAL A 5 30.89 13.52 -20.86
CA VAL A 5 30.36 14.21 -19.69
C VAL A 5 29.14 13.40 -19.27
N LEU A 6 29.30 12.59 -18.22
CA LEU A 6 28.15 12.03 -17.51
C LEU A 6 27.25 13.20 -17.12
N LYS A 7 26.11 13.36 -17.75
CA LYS A 7 25.06 14.25 -17.27
C LYS A 7 24.59 13.72 -15.92
N ILE A 8 25.21 14.20 -14.86
CA ILE A 8 24.67 14.10 -13.51
C ILE A 8 23.44 15.01 -13.50
N GLY A 9 22.24 14.48 -13.80
CA GLY A 9 21.10 15.36 -13.98
C GLY A 9 19.70 14.80 -13.98
N ASN A 10 19.48 13.51 -14.22
CA ASN A 10 18.13 12.97 -14.06
C ASN A 10 18.13 11.96 -12.91
N LYS A 11 17.39 12.31 -11.84
CA LYS A 11 17.07 11.33 -10.80
C LYS A 11 16.35 10.14 -11.44
N MET A 12 16.60 8.93 -10.94
CA MET A 12 15.81 7.77 -11.33
C MET A 12 14.42 7.84 -10.73
N ASP A 13 13.42 7.48 -11.51
CA ASP A 13 12.05 7.44 -11.04
C ASP A 13 11.76 6.16 -10.27
N LEU A 14 11.13 6.32 -9.11
CA LEU A 14 10.58 5.27 -8.28
C LEU A 14 9.09 5.48 -8.14
N VAL A 15 8.29 4.49 -8.55
CA VAL A 15 6.85 4.53 -8.32
C VAL A 15 6.52 3.83 -7.01
N CYS A 16 5.86 4.56 -6.12
CA CYS A 16 5.47 4.10 -4.79
C CYS A 16 3.95 3.87 -4.78
N PHE A 17 3.53 2.63 -4.66
CA PHE A 17 2.12 2.26 -4.63
C PHE A 17 1.68 1.94 -3.20
N ASP A 18 0.47 2.34 -2.84
CA ASP A 18 -0.27 1.64 -1.80
C ASP A 18 -0.65 0.23 -2.28
N MET A 19 -1.08 -0.63 -1.37
CA MET A 19 -1.43 -2.02 -1.67
C MET A 19 -2.94 -2.23 -1.69
N GLU A 20 -3.59 -2.15 -0.53
CA GLU A 20 -5.01 -2.44 -0.34
C GLU A 20 -5.86 -1.28 -0.88
N GLY A 21 -6.93 -1.58 -1.64
CA GLY A 21 -7.70 -0.58 -2.38
C GLY A 21 -7.06 -0.09 -3.67
N THR A 22 -5.75 -0.22 -3.80
CA THR A 22 -4.94 0.25 -4.93
C THR A 22 -4.57 -0.86 -5.91
N LEU A 23 -4.07 -1.99 -5.41
CA LEU A 23 -3.62 -3.15 -6.21
C LEU A 23 -4.30 -4.45 -5.77
N THR A 24 -4.79 -4.50 -4.53
CA THR A 24 -5.45 -5.65 -3.91
C THR A 24 -6.72 -5.21 -3.22
N PRO A 25 -7.68 -6.13 -2.99
CA PRO A 25 -8.76 -5.89 -2.03
C PRO A 25 -8.23 -5.76 -0.60
N GLU A 26 -9.10 -5.34 0.31
CA GLU A 26 -8.83 -5.22 1.74
C GLU A 26 -8.75 -6.60 2.40
N ILE A 27 -7.65 -6.91 3.09
CA ILE A 27 -7.47 -8.21 3.78
C ILE A 27 -8.49 -8.36 4.92
N TRP A 28 -8.72 -7.31 5.69
CA TRP A 28 -9.62 -7.36 6.84
C TRP A 28 -11.09 -7.55 6.47
N GLU A 29 -11.52 -7.11 5.30
CA GLU A 29 -12.85 -7.43 4.76
C GLU A 29 -13.01 -8.93 4.54
N GLN A 30 -12.00 -9.58 3.96
CA GLN A 30 -12.02 -11.03 3.76
C GLN A 30 -11.97 -11.79 5.09
N VAL A 31 -11.19 -11.32 6.06
CA VAL A 31 -11.16 -11.90 7.42
C VAL A 31 -12.53 -11.83 8.08
N ALA A 32 -13.23 -10.70 7.95
CA ALA A 32 -14.59 -10.52 8.47
C ALA A 32 -15.58 -11.50 7.82
N VAL A 33 -15.51 -11.67 6.50
CA VAL A 33 -16.35 -12.63 5.75
C VAL A 33 -16.08 -14.07 6.20
N ASP A 34 -14.82 -14.47 6.28
CA ASP A 34 -14.43 -15.84 6.61
C ASP A 34 -14.77 -16.23 8.04
N SER A 35 -14.62 -15.30 8.97
CA SER A 35 -14.90 -15.51 10.41
C SER A 35 -16.37 -15.28 10.77
N GLY A 36 -17.16 -14.61 9.91
CA GLY A 36 -18.50 -14.15 10.24
C GLY A 36 -18.53 -13.01 11.26
N LEU A 37 -17.40 -12.32 11.49
CA LEU A 37 -17.25 -11.24 12.46
C LEU A 37 -17.19 -9.88 11.75
N GLU A 38 -18.34 -9.26 11.53
CA GLU A 38 -18.43 -7.94 10.92
C GLU A 38 -17.64 -6.86 11.67
N GLU A 39 -17.40 -7.07 12.96
CA GLU A 39 -16.57 -6.21 13.80
C GLU A 39 -15.16 -6.03 13.23
N LEU A 40 -14.60 -7.01 12.50
CA LEU A 40 -13.29 -6.94 11.85
C LEU A 40 -13.28 -6.12 10.56
N ASN A 41 -14.44 -5.82 9.99
CA ASN A 41 -14.58 -5.01 8.78
C ASN A 41 -14.46 -3.50 9.03
N LYS A 42 -14.33 -3.06 10.29
CA LYS A 42 -14.12 -1.65 10.60
C LYS A 42 -12.82 -1.14 9.99
N THR A 43 -12.87 0.11 9.52
CA THR A 43 -11.77 0.82 8.88
C THR A 43 -11.42 2.09 9.65
N THR A 44 -10.43 2.84 9.18
CA THR A 44 -10.10 4.17 9.72
C THR A 44 -11.22 5.21 9.51
N ARG A 45 -12.27 4.89 8.74
CA ARG A 45 -13.50 5.71 8.66
C ARG A 45 -14.36 5.56 9.91
N ASP A 46 -14.33 4.39 10.56
CA ASP A 46 -15.07 4.07 11.77
C ASP A 46 -14.27 4.41 13.02
N ILE A 47 -12.98 4.10 13.02
CA ILE A 47 -12.01 4.36 14.09
C ILE A 47 -10.82 5.12 13.48
N PRO A 48 -10.79 6.47 13.54
CA PRO A 48 -9.83 7.29 12.77
C PRO A 48 -8.37 7.07 13.14
N SER A 49 -8.07 6.67 14.38
CA SER A 49 -6.71 6.33 14.80
C SER A 49 -6.38 4.89 14.36
N TYR A 50 -5.35 4.73 13.54
CA TYR A 50 -4.93 3.39 13.11
C TYR A 50 -4.50 2.49 14.28
N SER A 51 -3.82 3.03 15.31
CA SER A 51 -3.49 2.27 16.51
C SER A 51 -4.75 1.80 17.25
N ASP A 52 -5.74 2.69 17.44
CA ASP A 52 -6.98 2.33 18.14
C ASP A 52 -7.79 1.28 17.34
N LEU A 53 -7.76 1.37 16.01
CA LEU A 53 -8.36 0.36 15.12
C LEU A 53 -7.67 -0.99 15.26
N MET A 54 -6.34 -1.01 15.31
CA MET A 54 -5.60 -2.27 15.48
C MET A 54 -5.76 -2.85 16.88
N ASP A 55 -5.77 -2.03 17.91
CA ASP A 55 -6.03 -2.48 19.30
C ASP A 55 -7.44 -3.09 19.39
N TYR A 56 -8.44 -2.45 18.79
CA TYR A 56 -9.79 -3.01 18.68
C TYR A 56 -9.81 -4.36 17.93
N ARG A 57 -9.11 -4.49 16.81
CA ARG A 57 -9.01 -5.77 16.06
C ARG A 57 -8.36 -6.86 16.91
N LEU A 58 -7.31 -6.54 17.66
CA LEU A 58 -6.65 -7.48 18.58
C LEU A 58 -7.62 -7.99 19.65
N GLU A 59 -8.44 -7.12 20.26
CA GLU A 59 -9.45 -7.51 21.23
C GLU A 59 -10.50 -8.45 20.63
N VAL A 60 -11.01 -8.14 19.43
CA VAL A 60 -11.97 -8.99 18.71
C VAL A 60 -11.36 -10.36 18.40
N MET A 61 -10.14 -10.38 17.86
CA MET A 61 -9.45 -11.64 17.52
C MET A 61 -9.22 -12.51 18.77
N ALA A 62 -8.74 -11.92 19.86
CA ALA A 62 -8.53 -12.63 21.12
C ALA A 62 -9.83 -13.21 21.68
N LYS A 63 -10.91 -12.42 21.68
CA LYS A 63 -12.24 -12.84 22.16
C LYS A 63 -12.80 -14.04 21.37
N HIS A 64 -12.56 -14.07 20.08
CA HIS A 64 -13.09 -15.10 19.16
C HIS A 64 -12.07 -16.17 18.76
N ASN A 65 -10.88 -16.16 19.39
CA ASN A 65 -9.79 -17.10 19.12
C ASN A 65 -9.37 -17.15 17.65
N ILE A 66 -9.36 -16.00 16.96
CA ILE A 66 -8.84 -15.86 15.60
C ILE A 66 -7.31 -15.81 15.68
N LYS A 67 -6.68 -16.68 14.91
CA LYS A 67 -5.22 -16.87 14.87
C LYS A 67 -4.60 -16.19 13.64
N LEU A 68 -3.29 -16.05 13.63
CA LEU A 68 -2.57 -15.59 12.44
C LEU A 68 -2.86 -16.48 11.22
N ALA A 69 -2.91 -17.82 11.41
CA ALA A 69 -3.23 -18.76 10.35
C ALA A 69 -4.61 -18.50 9.71
N ASP A 70 -5.60 -18.08 10.48
CA ASP A 70 -6.93 -17.72 9.94
C ASP A 70 -6.85 -16.48 9.06
N VAL A 71 -6.14 -15.44 9.52
CA VAL A 71 -5.93 -14.19 8.76
C VAL A 71 -5.13 -14.46 7.48
N MET A 72 -4.08 -15.28 7.55
CA MET A 72 -3.30 -15.70 6.38
C MET A 72 -4.14 -16.50 5.38
N THR A 73 -5.02 -17.37 5.87
CA THR A 73 -5.95 -18.14 5.04
C THR A 73 -6.89 -17.21 4.28
N ALA A 74 -7.42 -16.20 4.95
CA ALA A 74 -8.25 -15.17 4.31
C ALA A 74 -7.46 -14.41 3.23
N ALA A 75 -6.24 -13.96 3.53
CA ALA A 75 -5.37 -13.28 2.58
C ALA A 75 -5.04 -14.13 1.33
N THR A 76 -4.90 -15.45 1.49
CA THR A 76 -4.62 -16.38 0.38
C THR A 76 -5.78 -16.45 -0.62
N LYS A 77 -7.03 -16.24 -0.18
CA LYS A 77 -8.23 -16.26 -1.05
C LYS A 77 -8.36 -15.02 -1.92
N LEU A 78 -7.70 -13.93 -1.54
CA LEU A 78 -7.76 -12.69 -2.31
C LEU A 78 -6.92 -12.80 -3.57
N ASP A 79 -7.46 -12.26 -4.67
CA ASP A 79 -6.72 -11.98 -5.88
C ASP A 79 -6.39 -10.49 -5.99
N LEU A 80 -5.49 -10.16 -6.91
CA LEU A 80 -5.23 -8.76 -7.23
C LEU A 80 -6.48 -8.14 -7.87
N LEU A 81 -6.62 -6.84 -7.79
CA LEU A 81 -7.67 -6.11 -8.52
C LEU A 81 -7.51 -6.34 -10.04
N ASP A 82 -8.62 -6.30 -10.76
CA ASP A 82 -8.65 -6.56 -12.20
C ASP A 82 -7.66 -5.67 -12.96
N GLY A 83 -6.72 -6.30 -13.68
CA GLY A 83 -5.68 -5.62 -14.43
C GLY A 83 -4.46 -5.14 -13.62
N ALA A 84 -4.45 -5.28 -12.29
CA ALA A 84 -3.35 -4.80 -11.45
C ALA A 84 -2.01 -5.48 -11.76
N LEU A 85 -2.01 -6.79 -12.02
CA LEU A 85 -0.79 -7.52 -12.36
C LEU A 85 -0.21 -7.06 -13.70
N ASP A 86 -1.05 -6.92 -14.71
CA ASP A 86 -0.63 -6.46 -16.04
C ASP A 86 -0.09 -5.03 -15.97
N PHE A 87 -0.77 -4.16 -15.22
CA PHE A 87 -0.32 -2.80 -14.94
C PHE A 87 1.06 -2.79 -14.26
N LEU A 88 1.24 -3.55 -13.17
CA LEU A 88 2.54 -3.64 -12.50
C LEU A 88 3.66 -4.11 -13.44
N ASN A 89 3.35 -5.09 -14.32
CA ASN A 89 4.30 -5.59 -15.27
C ASN A 89 4.66 -4.54 -16.34
N GLU A 90 3.72 -3.69 -16.76
CA GLU A 90 4.00 -2.57 -17.66
C GLU A 90 4.83 -1.48 -16.95
N VAL A 91 4.48 -1.11 -15.72
CA VAL A 91 5.22 -0.11 -14.94
C VAL A 91 6.68 -0.55 -14.74
N ARG A 92 6.93 -1.84 -14.45
CA ARG A 92 8.29 -2.39 -14.25
C ARG A 92 9.20 -2.27 -15.46
N LYS A 93 8.66 -2.09 -16.66
CA LYS A 93 9.49 -1.90 -17.88
C LYS A 93 10.19 -0.56 -17.90
N ASN A 94 9.59 0.45 -17.26
CA ASN A 94 10.05 1.85 -17.30
C ASN A 94 10.51 2.38 -15.95
N PHE A 95 10.05 1.77 -14.85
CA PHE A 95 10.21 2.29 -13.49
C PHE A 95 10.66 1.22 -12.51
N GLN A 96 11.37 1.64 -11.48
CA GLN A 96 11.46 0.86 -10.25
C GLN A 96 10.17 1.04 -9.45
N ILE A 97 9.77 0.02 -8.69
CA ILE A 97 8.55 0.07 -7.89
C ILE A 97 8.81 -0.33 -6.44
N VAL A 98 8.01 0.24 -5.55
CA VAL A 98 7.92 -0.14 -4.14
C VAL A 98 6.46 -0.09 -3.69
N ILE A 99 6.08 -1.02 -2.83
CA ILE A 99 4.78 -1.03 -2.16
C ILE A 99 4.97 -0.42 -0.78
N LEU A 100 4.16 0.60 -0.47
CA LEU A 100 4.11 1.28 0.82
C LEU A 100 2.73 1.03 1.42
N SER A 101 2.62 0.13 2.39
CA SER A 101 1.33 -0.28 2.94
C SER A 101 1.30 -0.17 4.46
N ASP A 102 0.11 0.08 5.00
CA ASP A 102 -0.18 0.01 6.43
C ASP A 102 -0.59 -1.42 6.86
N THR A 103 -0.45 -2.40 5.97
CA THR A 103 -0.60 -3.84 6.26
C THR A 103 0.58 -4.38 7.09
N PHE A 104 0.58 -5.68 7.36
CA PHE A 104 1.61 -6.36 8.12
C PHE A 104 2.33 -7.41 7.27
N HIS A 105 3.64 -7.53 7.49
CA HIS A 105 4.51 -8.43 6.74
C HIS A 105 4.00 -9.88 6.74
N GLU A 106 3.52 -10.34 7.88
CA GLU A 106 3.10 -11.72 8.10
C GLU A 106 1.87 -12.10 7.25
N ILE A 107 0.97 -11.15 7.03
CA ILE A 107 -0.29 -11.40 6.29
C ILE A 107 -0.25 -10.96 4.83
N ALA A 108 0.71 -10.14 4.44
CA ALA A 108 0.83 -9.65 3.07
C ALA A 108 1.43 -10.68 2.10
N SER A 109 2.12 -11.70 2.61
CA SER A 109 2.93 -12.66 1.82
C SER A 109 2.19 -13.27 0.62
N PRO A 110 0.94 -13.78 0.74
CA PRO A 110 0.23 -14.36 -0.40
C PRO A 110 -0.03 -13.37 -1.54
N LEU A 111 -0.31 -12.12 -1.22
CA LEU A 111 -0.54 -11.06 -2.20
C LEU A 111 0.78 -10.59 -2.82
N MET A 112 1.85 -10.54 -2.05
CA MET A 112 3.19 -10.22 -2.54
C MET A 112 3.69 -11.25 -3.54
N GLU A 113 3.41 -12.55 -3.32
CA GLU A 113 3.71 -13.62 -4.27
C GLU A 113 2.99 -13.38 -5.61
N LYS A 114 1.69 -13.08 -5.58
CA LYS A 114 0.89 -12.77 -6.79
C LYS A 114 1.41 -11.54 -7.54
N MET A 115 2.01 -10.58 -6.84
CA MET A 115 2.63 -9.40 -7.43
C MET A 115 4.09 -9.61 -7.89
N GLY A 116 4.66 -10.82 -7.71
CA GLY A 116 6.05 -11.11 -8.08
C GLY A 116 7.07 -10.51 -7.12
N HIS A 117 6.75 -10.44 -5.83
CA HIS A 117 7.60 -9.99 -4.72
C HIS A 117 8.28 -8.63 -4.94
N PRO A 118 7.54 -7.53 -5.22
CA PRO A 118 8.13 -6.19 -5.20
C PRO A 118 8.63 -5.87 -3.78
N LEU A 119 9.50 -4.86 -3.64
CA LEU A 119 9.88 -4.36 -2.32
C LEU A 119 8.63 -3.88 -1.58
N LEU A 120 8.39 -4.42 -0.38
CA LEU A 120 7.31 -4.03 0.51
C LEU A 120 7.87 -3.34 1.75
N LEU A 121 7.38 -2.16 2.07
CA LEU A 121 7.57 -1.48 3.35
C LEU A 121 6.22 -1.40 4.06
N CYS A 122 6.09 -2.17 5.14
CA CYS A 122 4.86 -2.30 5.92
C CYS A 122 5.17 -2.42 7.42
N HIS A 123 4.23 -2.84 8.22
CA HIS A 123 4.34 -3.07 9.66
C HIS A 123 4.63 -4.54 9.97
N THR A 124 4.75 -4.90 11.25
CA THR A 124 5.02 -6.26 11.72
C THR A 124 4.07 -6.60 12.86
N LEU A 125 3.51 -7.80 12.84
CA LEU A 125 2.73 -8.35 13.93
C LEU A 125 3.63 -8.94 15.02
N THR A 126 3.14 -9.01 16.24
CA THR A 126 3.72 -9.83 17.31
C THR A 126 2.84 -11.04 17.50
N VAL A 127 3.43 -12.22 17.36
CA VAL A 127 2.72 -13.52 17.42
C VAL A 127 3.38 -14.38 18.48
N ASP A 128 2.57 -15.04 19.31
CA ASP A 128 3.07 -15.97 20.33
C ASP A 128 3.24 -17.41 19.78
N ALA A 129 3.70 -18.31 20.66
CA ALA A 129 3.95 -19.72 20.29
C ALA A 129 2.67 -20.51 19.94
N GLU A 130 1.52 -20.03 20.38
CA GLU A 130 0.19 -20.59 20.14
C GLU A 130 -0.50 -19.97 18.91
N ASP A 131 0.25 -19.18 18.09
CA ASP A 131 -0.23 -18.50 16.89
C ASP A 131 -1.25 -17.37 17.15
N ASN A 132 -1.31 -16.86 18.41
CA ASN A 132 -2.13 -15.69 18.68
C ASN A 132 -1.42 -14.42 18.24
N ILE A 133 -2.16 -13.51 17.60
CA ILE A 133 -1.67 -12.16 17.34
C ILE A 133 -1.82 -11.36 18.64
N THR A 134 -0.71 -11.09 19.32
CA THR A 134 -0.66 -10.46 20.64
C THR A 134 -0.34 -8.97 20.60
N GLY A 135 0.00 -8.45 19.43
CA GLY A 135 0.34 -7.05 19.25
C GLY A 135 0.87 -6.76 17.85
N TYR A 136 1.36 -5.56 17.68
CA TYR A 136 1.96 -5.10 16.42
C TYR A 136 3.06 -4.07 16.67
N LYS A 137 3.91 -3.88 15.67
CA LYS A 137 4.94 -2.86 15.66
C LYS A 137 4.80 -2.00 14.41
N LEU A 138 4.43 -0.75 14.59
CA LEU A 138 4.41 0.22 13.51
C LEU A 138 5.84 0.64 13.16
N ARG A 139 6.15 0.69 11.87
CA ARG A 139 7.45 1.15 11.37
C ARG A 139 7.69 2.62 11.71
N ASP A 140 6.66 3.44 11.53
CA ASP A 140 6.62 4.87 11.88
C ASP A 140 5.15 5.33 11.93
N LYS A 141 4.86 6.44 12.63
CA LYS A 141 3.52 7.04 12.65
C LYS A 141 3.10 7.64 11.30
N LYS A 142 4.08 8.04 10.49
CA LYS A 142 3.90 8.55 9.13
C LYS A 142 4.72 7.72 8.14
N ALA A 143 4.53 6.41 8.21
CA ALA A 143 5.37 5.41 7.56
C ALA A 143 5.52 5.63 6.05
N LYS A 144 4.42 5.92 5.33
CA LYS A 144 4.42 6.20 3.89
C LYS A 144 5.22 7.47 3.57
N ARG A 145 5.00 8.54 4.34
CA ARG A 145 5.73 9.80 4.18
C ARG A 145 7.24 9.63 4.39
N GLN A 146 7.65 8.94 5.46
CA GLN A 146 9.05 8.71 5.78
C GLN A 146 9.75 7.85 4.72
N ALA A 147 9.04 6.90 4.12
CA ALA A 147 9.58 6.12 3.01
C ALA A 147 9.92 6.99 1.80
N ILE A 148 8.99 7.85 1.36
CA ILE A 148 9.22 8.79 0.25
C ILE A 148 10.45 9.67 0.53
N LEU A 149 10.52 10.32 1.69
CA LEU A 149 11.67 11.16 2.06
C LEU A 149 12.98 10.37 2.08
N GLY A 150 12.95 9.12 2.56
CA GLY A 150 14.10 8.22 2.52
C GLY A 150 14.59 7.95 1.09
N PHE A 151 13.69 7.58 0.18
CA PHE A 151 14.04 7.34 -1.23
C PHE A 151 14.53 8.61 -1.93
N GLN A 152 13.91 9.76 -1.66
CA GLN A 152 14.38 11.04 -2.21
C GLN A 152 15.80 11.38 -1.70
N SER A 153 16.14 11.05 -0.44
CA SER A 153 17.49 11.25 0.11
C SER A 153 18.53 10.33 -0.56
N MET A 154 18.10 9.19 -1.11
CA MET A 154 18.94 8.29 -1.91
C MET A 154 19.05 8.71 -3.40
N GLY A 155 18.44 9.82 -3.78
CA GLY A 155 18.53 10.36 -5.14
C GLY A 155 17.40 9.94 -6.08
N TYR A 156 16.34 9.31 -5.58
CA TYR A 156 15.16 9.01 -6.39
C TYR A 156 14.23 10.23 -6.54
N ARG A 157 13.51 10.27 -7.66
CA ARG A 157 12.30 11.04 -7.82
C ARG A 157 11.13 10.11 -7.58
N CYS A 158 10.24 10.44 -6.64
CA CYS A 158 9.18 9.57 -6.19
C CYS A 158 7.83 9.98 -6.78
N LEU A 159 7.22 9.09 -7.55
CA LEU A 159 5.83 9.18 -7.99
C LEU A 159 5.00 8.28 -7.09
N ALA A 160 3.90 8.76 -6.53
CA ALA A 160 3.10 8.01 -5.56
C ALA A 160 1.68 7.80 -6.05
N ALA A 161 1.11 6.60 -5.85
CA ALA A 161 -0.28 6.30 -6.18
C ALA A 161 -0.97 5.50 -5.06
N GLY A 162 -2.22 5.84 -4.76
CA GLY A 162 -3.04 5.23 -3.72
C GLY A 162 -4.51 5.62 -3.87
N ASP A 163 -5.40 5.10 -3.01
CA ASP A 163 -6.85 5.25 -3.13
C ASP A 163 -7.52 6.02 -1.99
N SER A 164 -6.78 6.31 -0.91
CA SER A 164 -7.38 6.72 0.36
C SER A 164 -6.74 7.97 0.97
N PHE A 165 -7.36 8.49 2.03
CA PHE A 165 -6.79 9.59 2.81
C PHE A 165 -5.44 9.25 3.47
N ASN A 166 -5.17 7.98 3.76
CA ASN A 166 -3.89 7.55 4.31
C ASN A 166 -2.73 7.84 3.37
N ASP A 167 -3.00 7.88 2.05
CA ASP A 167 -2.00 8.10 1.01
C ASP A 167 -1.58 9.56 0.88
N LEU A 168 -2.39 10.49 1.40
CA LEU A 168 -2.01 11.90 1.44
C LEU A 168 -0.66 12.12 2.12
N GLN A 169 -0.30 11.28 3.11
CA GLN A 169 0.99 11.34 3.76
C GLN A 169 2.17 11.19 2.79
N MET A 170 2.03 10.33 1.77
CA MET A 170 3.08 10.19 0.75
C MET A 170 2.92 11.20 -0.38
N PHE A 171 1.68 11.57 -0.76
CA PHE A 171 1.45 12.57 -1.81
C PHE A 171 1.98 13.95 -1.46
N GLU A 172 1.90 14.36 -0.18
CA GLU A 172 2.42 15.65 0.30
C GLU A 172 3.92 15.86 0.05
N VAL A 173 4.69 14.81 -0.03
CA VAL A 173 6.15 14.86 -0.13
C VAL A 173 6.69 14.21 -1.39
N ALA A 174 5.88 13.43 -2.11
CA ALA A 174 6.26 12.88 -3.41
C ALA A 174 6.43 14.00 -4.45
N ASP A 175 7.23 13.76 -5.47
CA ASP A 175 7.38 14.67 -6.61
C ASP A 175 6.06 14.79 -7.40
N LYS A 176 5.24 13.72 -7.40
CA LYS A 176 3.87 13.73 -7.89
C LYS A 176 3.03 12.65 -7.20
N GLY A 177 1.80 12.99 -6.81
CA GLY A 177 0.81 12.07 -6.26
C GLY A 177 -0.36 11.86 -7.22
N PHE A 178 -0.96 10.67 -7.17
CA PHE A 178 -2.11 10.26 -7.99
C PHE A 178 -3.08 9.43 -7.17
N PHE A 179 -4.38 9.69 -7.32
CA PHE A 179 -5.39 8.75 -6.89
C PHE A 179 -5.67 7.72 -7.96
N ILE A 180 -5.86 6.46 -7.56
CA ILE A 180 -6.36 5.37 -8.38
C ILE A 180 -7.46 4.64 -7.62
N ASN A 181 -8.61 4.41 -8.28
CA ASN A 181 -9.78 3.77 -7.70
C ASN A 181 -10.33 4.46 -6.42
N ALA A 182 -9.89 5.68 -6.14
CA ALA A 182 -10.32 6.40 -4.95
C ALA A 182 -11.83 6.70 -4.98
N PRO A 183 -12.56 6.51 -3.86
CA PRO A 183 -13.95 6.92 -3.76
C PRO A 183 -14.13 8.39 -4.17
N GLN A 184 -15.23 8.69 -4.87
CA GLN A 184 -15.50 10.06 -5.34
C GLN A 184 -15.51 11.09 -4.20
N SER A 185 -15.95 10.69 -3.00
CA SER A 185 -15.91 11.55 -1.81
C SER A 185 -14.49 11.99 -1.42
N ILE A 186 -13.49 11.14 -1.68
CA ILE A 186 -12.07 11.43 -1.40
C ILE A 186 -11.50 12.29 -2.53
N SER A 187 -11.59 11.81 -3.77
CA SER A 187 -11.00 12.50 -4.92
C SER A 187 -11.59 13.89 -5.14
N SER A 188 -12.90 14.07 -4.93
CA SER A 188 -13.54 15.40 -5.02
C SER A 188 -13.11 16.37 -3.92
N SER A 189 -12.70 15.87 -2.76
CA SER A 189 -12.20 16.72 -1.67
C SER A 189 -10.77 17.23 -1.90
N MET A 190 -10.04 16.61 -2.86
CA MET A 190 -8.65 16.91 -3.20
C MET A 190 -8.46 17.17 -4.70
N PRO A 191 -9.11 18.21 -5.27
CA PRO A 191 -9.16 18.43 -6.73
C PRO A 191 -7.79 18.71 -7.37
N ASN A 192 -6.78 19.02 -6.58
CA ASN A 192 -5.41 19.26 -7.05
C ASN A 192 -4.61 17.95 -7.27
N ILE A 193 -5.11 16.81 -6.82
CA ILE A 193 -4.49 15.51 -7.02
C ILE A 193 -5.21 14.82 -8.17
N PRO A 194 -4.53 14.51 -9.29
CA PRO A 194 -5.13 13.76 -10.39
C PRO A 194 -5.69 12.42 -9.91
N SER A 195 -6.89 12.06 -10.39
CA SER A 195 -7.58 10.84 -10.00
C SER A 195 -7.99 10.02 -11.22
N PHE A 196 -7.73 8.73 -11.18
CA PHE A 196 -7.98 7.77 -12.24
C PHE A 196 -8.82 6.60 -11.73
N ASN A 197 -9.67 6.03 -12.60
CA ASN A 197 -10.51 4.88 -12.30
C ASN A 197 -10.06 3.61 -13.06
N ASN A 198 -8.89 3.68 -13.72
CA ASN A 198 -8.32 2.55 -14.42
C ASN A 198 -6.80 2.69 -14.50
N TYR A 199 -6.10 1.57 -14.60
CA TYR A 199 -4.65 1.53 -14.67
C TYR A 199 -4.04 2.07 -15.97
N PRO A 200 -4.67 1.88 -17.17
CA PRO A 200 -4.14 2.48 -18.40
C PRO A 200 -3.95 4.00 -18.32
N ASP A 201 -4.94 4.72 -17.80
CA ASP A 201 -4.86 6.18 -17.68
C ASP A 201 -3.81 6.60 -16.64
N LEU A 202 -3.72 5.87 -15.52
CA LEU A 202 -2.65 6.08 -14.53
C LEU A 202 -1.27 5.83 -15.15
N PHE A 203 -1.11 4.78 -15.96
CA PHE A 203 0.17 4.50 -16.63
C PHE A 203 0.62 5.63 -17.56
N VAL A 204 -0.30 6.20 -18.32
CA VAL A 204 -0.03 7.39 -19.16
C VAL A 204 0.44 8.55 -18.29
N ALA A 205 -0.28 8.84 -17.19
CA ALA A 205 0.07 9.93 -16.29
C ALA A 205 1.42 9.74 -15.59
N LEU A 206 1.79 8.51 -15.24
CA LEU A 206 3.12 8.19 -14.69
C LEU A 206 4.24 8.48 -15.71
N ASN A 207 4.07 8.10 -16.98
CA ASN A 207 5.05 8.35 -18.03
C ASN A 207 5.16 9.87 -18.33
N GLU A 208 4.05 10.60 -18.37
CA GLU A 208 4.06 12.06 -18.55
C GLU A 208 4.77 12.77 -17.38
N ALA A 209 4.57 12.29 -16.15
CA ALA A 209 5.25 12.85 -14.99
C ALA A 209 6.75 12.54 -14.96
N SER A 210 7.19 11.48 -15.67
CA SER A 210 8.60 11.07 -15.79
C SER A 210 9.37 11.87 -16.85
N SER A 211 8.68 12.53 -17.77
CA SER A 211 9.26 13.32 -18.87
C SER A 211 9.65 14.74 -18.39
#